data_ac8c10109ee5099f16f907cc5cefc00c
#
_entry.id   ac8c10109ee5099f16f907cc5cefc00c
#
_cell.length_a   1.000
_cell.length_b   1.000
_cell.length_c   1.000
_cell.angle_alpha   90.00
_cell.angle_beta   90.00
_cell.angle_gamma   90.00
#
_symmetry.space_group_name_H-M   'P 1'
#
loop_
_entity.id
_entity.type
_entity.pdbx_description
1 polymer ?
#
loop_
_entity_poly.entity_id
_entity_poly.type
_entity_poly.pdbx_seq_one_letter_code
_entity_poly.pdbx_strand_id
1 'polypeptide(L)'
;PIEKPEIAILVMLDEPKGEKYYGGAISAPVNSKIMADILPYLGYEPSYTDDELKKLSITVPDTVGSTVADAKGKLTTQKLEYKVVGSGEKVVKQLPAAGSKVMTGGVVILYTEDGAASKATVPNFKGLSATEVNSAAARAGVNVEFSGNTTTGGLKAYRQSVEAGKEVDAGTVVTVYF
;
A
#
# COMPACT_ATOMS: atom_id res chain seq x y z
N PRO A 1 21.21 -3.36 -10.00
CA PRO A 1 22.09 -4.48 -9.67
C PRO A 1 23.54 -4.12 -9.95
N ILE A 2 24.46 -4.66 -9.17
CA ILE A 2 25.90 -4.35 -9.32
C ILE A 2 26.43 -4.81 -10.68
N GLU A 3 25.83 -5.84 -11.26
CA GLU A 3 26.22 -6.38 -12.57
C GLU A 3 25.81 -5.48 -13.76
N LYS A 4 24.83 -4.59 -13.59
CA LYS A 4 24.42 -3.58 -14.57
C LYS A 4 24.07 -2.28 -13.85
N PRO A 5 25.07 -1.50 -13.43
CA PRO A 5 24.83 -0.21 -12.78
C PRO A 5 24.36 0.81 -13.84
N GLU A 6 23.16 1.33 -13.66
CA GLU A 6 22.60 2.35 -14.55
C GLU A 6 22.55 3.73 -13.88
N ILE A 7 22.52 3.75 -12.54
CA ILE A 7 22.46 4.97 -11.74
C ILE A 7 23.47 4.86 -10.59
N ALA A 8 24.23 5.91 -10.38
CA ALA A 8 25.07 6.11 -9.20
C ALA A 8 24.72 7.44 -8.55
N ILE A 9 24.55 7.43 -7.23
CA ILE A 9 24.31 8.65 -6.45
C ILE A 9 25.39 8.78 -5.38
N LEU A 10 25.93 9.98 -5.24
CA LEU A 10 26.88 10.34 -4.19
C LEU A 10 26.29 11.49 -3.38
N VAL A 11 26.10 11.29 -2.09
CA VAL A 11 25.71 12.36 -1.15
C VAL A 11 26.88 12.57 -0.19
N MET A 12 27.49 13.75 -0.29
CA MET A 12 28.51 14.22 0.63
C MET A 12 27.97 15.30 1.55
N LEU A 13 28.28 15.20 2.82
CA LEU A 13 28.05 16.23 3.82
C LEU A 13 29.40 16.69 4.33
N ASP A 14 29.69 17.98 4.11
CA ASP A 14 30.91 18.59 4.57
C ASP A 14 30.72 19.13 5.99
N GLU A 15 31.69 18.87 6.87
CA GLU A 15 31.68 19.28 8.28
C GLU A 15 30.33 19.08 9.03
N PRO A 16 29.78 17.84 9.06
CA PRO A 16 28.50 17.61 9.74
C PRO A 16 28.63 17.95 11.24
N LYS A 17 27.74 18.79 11.74
CA LYS A 17 27.69 19.16 13.15
C LYS A 17 26.67 18.30 13.88
N GLY A 18 27.07 17.66 14.99
CA GLY A 18 26.21 16.83 15.81
C GLY A 18 26.87 15.53 16.28
N GLU A 19 26.12 14.73 17.04
CA GLU A 19 26.63 13.47 17.61
C GLU A 19 26.81 12.36 16.56
N LYS A 20 26.12 12.44 15.43
CA LYS A 20 26.19 11.47 14.33
C LYS A 20 26.93 12.07 13.15
N TYR A 21 28.09 11.51 12.80
CA TYR A 21 28.94 11.97 11.70
C TYR A 21 29.28 10.89 10.67
N TYR A 22 28.84 9.65 10.90
CA TYR A 22 29.06 8.55 9.95
C TYR A 22 28.09 8.62 8.77
N GLY A 23 28.59 8.47 7.55
CA GLY A 23 27.79 8.52 6.31
C GLY A 23 26.57 7.60 6.33
N GLY A 24 26.68 6.40 6.92
CA GLY A 24 25.56 5.49 7.10
C GLY A 24 24.42 6.03 7.97
N ALA A 25 24.73 6.94 8.90
CA ALA A 25 23.72 7.53 9.79
C ALA A 25 23.11 8.85 9.26
N ILE A 26 23.84 9.58 8.42
CA ILE A 26 23.43 10.93 7.98
C ILE A 26 23.24 11.03 6.47
N SER A 27 24.18 10.57 5.64
CA SER A 27 24.08 10.64 4.16
C SER A 27 23.23 9.53 3.57
N ALA A 28 23.30 8.31 4.10
CA ALA A 28 22.57 7.17 3.56
C ALA A 28 21.03 7.35 3.62
N PRO A 29 20.42 7.89 4.71
CA PRO A 29 19.00 8.19 4.72
C PRO A 29 18.57 9.24 3.68
N VAL A 30 19.41 10.25 3.44
CA VAL A 30 19.16 11.26 2.40
C VAL A 30 19.23 10.63 1.02
N ASN A 31 20.26 9.83 0.77
CA ASN A 31 20.43 9.09 -0.48
C ASN A 31 19.23 8.17 -0.75
N SER A 32 18.77 7.43 0.27
CA SER A 32 17.58 6.56 0.15
C SER A 32 16.32 7.33 -0.24
N LYS A 33 16.08 8.51 0.32
CA LYS A 33 14.94 9.35 -0.05
C LYS A 33 15.04 9.87 -1.48
N ILE A 34 16.21 10.37 -1.87
CA ILE A 34 16.44 10.84 -3.24
C ILE A 34 16.22 9.71 -4.25
N MET A 35 16.73 8.50 -3.97
CA MET A 35 16.52 7.34 -4.83
C MET A 35 15.05 6.91 -4.90
N ALA A 36 14.33 6.96 -3.77
CA ALA A 36 12.90 6.65 -3.75
C ALA A 36 12.06 7.55 -4.65
N ASP A 37 12.46 8.82 -4.80
CA ASP A 37 11.77 9.80 -5.65
C ASP A 37 12.23 9.68 -7.13
N ILE A 38 13.53 9.49 -7.36
CA ILE A 38 14.10 9.49 -8.72
C ILE A 38 13.83 8.19 -9.48
N LEU A 39 13.93 7.03 -8.82
CA LEU A 39 13.79 5.74 -9.49
C LEU A 39 12.44 5.58 -10.20
N PRO A 40 11.28 5.86 -9.56
CA PRO A 40 10.00 5.79 -10.26
C PRO A 40 9.88 6.80 -11.41
N TYR A 41 10.45 8.00 -11.26
CA TYR A 41 10.48 9.01 -12.31
C TYR A 41 11.26 8.54 -13.55
N LEU A 42 12.32 7.78 -13.35
CA LEU A 42 13.12 7.18 -14.42
C LEU A 42 12.55 5.85 -14.94
N GLY A 43 11.39 5.41 -14.42
CA GLY A 43 10.74 4.17 -14.83
C GLY A 43 11.29 2.90 -14.16
N TYR A 44 12.12 3.05 -13.13
CA TYR A 44 12.58 1.91 -12.32
C TYR A 44 11.57 1.60 -11.22
N GLU A 45 10.91 0.46 -11.34
CA GLU A 45 9.97 -0.02 -10.35
C GLU A 45 10.70 -0.77 -9.22
N PRO A 46 10.30 -0.61 -7.95
CA PRO A 46 10.84 -1.42 -6.87
C PRO A 46 10.44 -2.88 -7.07
N SER A 47 11.41 -3.78 -6.90
CA SER A 47 11.16 -5.22 -6.83
C SER A 47 11.17 -5.65 -5.37
N TYR A 48 10.13 -6.38 -4.96
CA TYR A 48 10.01 -6.88 -3.60
C TYR A 48 10.20 -8.40 -3.58
N THR A 49 10.92 -8.90 -2.60
CA THR A 49 10.96 -10.32 -2.27
C THR A 49 9.66 -10.73 -1.56
N ASP A 50 9.36 -12.03 -1.52
CA ASP A 50 8.18 -12.54 -0.81
C ASP A 50 8.17 -12.14 0.68
N ASP A 51 9.34 -12.08 1.31
CA ASP A 51 9.47 -11.67 2.70
C ASP A 51 9.24 -10.16 2.90
N GLU A 52 9.61 -9.34 1.94
CA GLU A 52 9.31 -7.91 1.94
C GLU A 52 7.81 -7.67 1.69
N LEU A 53 7.18 -8.40 0.78
CA LEU A 53 5.74 -8.33 0.56
C LEU A 53 4.95 -8.76 1.79
N LYS A 54 5.37 -9.81 2.49
CA LYS A 54 4.77 -10.20 3.77
C LYS A 54 4.87 -9.09 4.83
N LYS A 55 6.00 -8.36 4.88
CA LYS A 55 6.18 -7.22 5.79
C LYS A 55 5.31 -6.01 5.41
N LEU A 56 4.99 -5.86 4.13
CA LEU A 56 4.09 -4.82 3.63
C LEU A 56 2.61 -5.20 3.79
N SER A 57 2.31 -6.47 4.03
CA SER A 57 0.95 -6.96 4.28
C SER A 57 0.53 -6.65 5.71
N ILE A 58 -0.60 -5.99 5.85
CA ILE A 58 -1.19 -5.57 7.13
C ILE A 58 -2.51 -6.31 7.33
N THR A 59 -2.71 -6.80 8.55
CA THR A 59 -4.00 -7.37 8.93
C THR A 59 -4.94 -6.25 9.36
N VAL A 60 -6.12 -6.18 8.75
CA VAL A 60 -7.14 -5.18 9.06
C VAL A 60 -7.67 -5.40 10.48
N PRO A 61 -7.57 -4.42 11.39
CA PRO A 61 -8.09 -4.54 12.75
C PRO A 61 -9.62 -4.51 12.77
N ASP A 62 -10.21 -5.05 13.85
CA ASP A 62 -11.64 -4.92 14.08
C ASP A 62 -11.98 -3.52 14.61
N THR A 63 -12.84 -2.84 13.89
CA THR A 63 -13.35 -1.50 14.22
C THR A 63 -14.87 -1.47 14.40
N VAL A 64 -15.58 -2.57 14.11
CA VAL A 64 -17.03 -2.65 14.27
C VAL A 64 -17.41 -2.48 15.74
N GLY A 65 -18.44 -1.69 16.02
CA GLY A 65 -18.88 -1.34 17.37
C GLY A 65 -18.06 -0.24 18.06
N SER A 66 -16.88 0.13 17.53
CA SER A 66 -16.08 1.25 18.05
C SER A 66 -16.68 2.60 17.61
N THR A 67 -16.29 3.68 18.31
CA THR A 67 -16.57 5.02 17.80
C THR A 67 -15.74 5.26 16.52
N VAL A 68 -16.23 6.16 15.67
CA VAL A 68 -15.49 6.55 14.45
C VAL A 68 -14.10 7.10 14.81
N ALA A 69 -13.98 7.83 15.92
CA ALA A 69 -12.70 8.37 16.38
C ALA A 69 -11.71 7.26 16.77
N ASP A 70 -12.14 6.27 17.54
CA ASP A 70 -11.30 5.12 17.92
C ASP A 70 -10.92 4.27 16.72
N ALA A 71 -11.86 4.04 15.81
CA ALA A 71 -11.62 3.31 14.57
C ALA A 71 -10.53 3.98 13.71
N LYS A 72 -10.60 5.30 13.52
CA LYS A 72 -9.56 6.09 12.83
C LYS A 72 -8.19 5.92 13.49
N GLY A 73 -8.12 6.04 14.83
CA GLY A 73 -6.87 5.86 15.57
C GLY A 73 -6.26 4.47 15.36
N LYS A 74 -7.08 3.40 15.45
CA LYS A 74 -6.63 2.02 15.20
C LYS A 74 -6.06 1.83 13.80
N LEU A 75 -6.74 2.36 12.78
CA LEU A 75 -6.32 2.22 11.38
C LEU A 75 -5.04 3.00 11.09
N THR A 76 -4.94 4.25 11.54
CA THR A 76 -3.75 5.09 11.37
C THR A 76 -2.52 4.46 12.01
N THR A 77 -2.65 3.88 13.21
CA THR A 77 -1.57 3.17 13.90
C THR A 77 -1.06 1.99 13.07
N GLN A 78 -1.93 1.33 12.32
CA GLN A 78 -1.59 0.23 11.43
C GLN A 78 -1.17 0.70 10.02
N LYS A 79 -0.99 2.01 9.79
CA LYS A 79 -0.66 2.58 8.47
C LYS A 79 -1.70 2.24 7.39
N LEU A 80 -2.96 2.17 7.78
CA LEU A 80 -4.11 2.00 6.89
C LEU A 80 -4.82 3.34 6.71
N GLU A 81 -5.24 3.60 5.49
CA GLU A 81 -6.12 4.72 5.17
C GLU A 81 -7.58 4.36 5.53
N TYR A 82 -8.41 5.36 5.67
CA TYR A 82 -9.83 5.14 5.94
C TYR A 82 -10.74 6.09 5.20
N LYS A 83 -11.95 5.64 4.93
CA LYS A 83 -13.06 6.48 4.44
C LYS A 83 -14.28 6.19 5.28
N VAL A 84 -14.92 7.23 5.81
CA VAL A 84 -16.17 7.11 6.56
C VAL A 84 -17.34 7.36 5.61
N VAL A 85 -18.34 6.49 5.68
CA VAL A 85 -19.58 6.58 4.91
C VAL A 85 -20.73 6.63 5.91
N GLY A 86 -21.42 7.77 5.92
CA GLY A 86 -22.43 8.15 6.88
C GLY A 86 -21.93 9.17 7.91
N SER A 87 -22.80 9.59 8.80
CA SER A 87 -22.58 10.64 9.82
C SER A 87 -22.79 10.17 11.26
N GLY A 88 -23.12 8.89 11.47
CA GLY A 88 -23.30 8.29 12.78
C GLY A 88 -22.01 8.20 13.60
N GLU A 89 -22.15 8.07 14.91
CA GLU A 89 -21.01 8.06 15.84
C GLU A 89 -20.27 6.71 15.90
N LYS A 90 -20.95 5.60 15.56
CA LYS A 90 -20.41 4.24 15.68
C LYS A 90 -20.26 3.57 14.32
N VAL A 91 -19.23 2.74 14.22
CA VAL A 91 -19.00 1.88 13.06
C VAL A 91 -19.89 0.65 13.16
N VAL A 92 -20.81 0.47 12.22
CA VAL A 92 -21.71 -0.70 12.16
C VAL A 92 -21.22 -1.77 11.19
N LYS A 93 -20.40 -1.37 10.21
CA LYS A 93 -19.80 -2.26 9.20
C LYS A 93 -18.46 -1.69 8.75
N GLN A 94 -17.51 -2.55 8.46
CA GLN A 94 -16.24 -2.19 7.82
C GLN A 94 -15.98 -3.05 6.59
N LEU A 95 -15.28 -2.51 5.61
CA LEU A 95 -14.73 -3.23 4.47
C LEU A 95 -13.30 -2.75 4.19
N PRO A 96 -12.31 -3.65 4.14
CA PRO A 96 -12.40 -5.11 4.30
C PRO A 96 -12.83 -5.54 5.72
N ALA A 97 -13.29 -6.78 5.83
CA ALA A 97 -13.61 -7.36 7.14
C ALA A 97 -12.36 -7.45 8.03
N ALA A 98 -12.58 -7.45 9.35
CA ALA A 98 -11.51 -7.70 10.32
C ALA A 98 -10.78 -9.01 10.01
N GLY A 99 -9.45 -9.04 10.17
CA GLY A 99 -8.61 -10.18 9.84
C GLY A 99 -8.20 -10.31 8.36
N SER A 100 -8.81 -9.54 7.44
CA SER A 100 -8.36 -9.50 6.04
C SER A 100 -6.94 -8.97 5.93
N LYS A 101 -6.18 -9.47 4.95
CA LYS A 101 -4.85 -8.95 4.63
C LYS A 101 -4.95 -7.95 3.49
N VAL A 102 -4.30 -6.82 3.65
CA VAL A 102 -4.18 -5.76 2.65
C VAL A 102 -2.76 -5.23 2.63
N MET A 103 -2.38 -4.56 1.56
CA MET A 103 -1.08 -3.90 1.49
C MET A 103 -1.07 -2.61 2.32
N THR A 104 0.11 -2.21 2.79
CA THR A 104 0.33 -0.92 3.44
C THR A 104 -0.27 0.21 2.60
N GLY A 105 -0.99 1.14 3.24
CA GLY A 105 -1.76 2.18 2.56
C GLY A 105 -3.10 1.71 1.99
N GLY A 106 -3.51 0.47 2.28
CA GLY A 106 -4.86 -0.02 1.95
C GLY A 106 -5.94 0.80 2.65
N VAL A 107 -7.10 0.93 1.99
CA VAL A 107 -8.21 1.78 2.44
C VAL A 107 -9.28 0.94 3.13
N VAL A 108 -9.63 1.27 4.37
CA VAL A 108 -10.75 0.66 5.10
C VAL A 108 -11.95 1.59 5.05
N ILE A 109 -13.06 1.10 4.52
CA ILE A 109 -14.32 1.83 4.51
C ILE A 109 -15.07 1.53 5.81
N LEU A 110 -15.37 2.58 6.54
CA LEU A 110 -16.14 2.52 7.80
C LEU A 110 -17.56 3.01 7.52
N TYR A 111 -18.54 2.15 7.69
CA TYR A 111 -19.94 2.49 7.55
C TYR A 111 -20.54 2.78 8.93
N THR A 112 -21.22 3.89 9.05
CA THR A 112 -22.06 4.23 10.20
C THR A 112 -23.51 3.86 9.94
N GLU A 113 -24.39 4.00 10.94
CA GLU A 113 -25.79 3.56 10.91
C GLU A 113 -26.60 4.12 9.72
N ASP A 114 -26.23 5.29 9.24
CA ASP A 114 -26.87 6.00 8.12
C ASP A 114 -26.08 5.89 6.80
N GLY A 115 -24.99 5.12 6.79
CA GLY A 115 -24.10 4.99 5.64
C GLY A 115 -24.63 4.05 4.57
N ALA A 116 -24.92 4.55 3.38
CA ALA A 116 -25.24 3.72 2.21
C ALA A 116 -23.98 3.01 1.67
N ALA A 117 -24.15 1.80 1.12
CA ALA A 117 -23.05 1.07 0.50
C ALA A 117 -22.40 1.87 -0.63
N SER A 118 -21.09 2.07 -0.54
CA SER A 118 -20.30 2.70 -1.60
C SER A 118 -19.78 1.62 -2.56
N LYS A 119 -19.83 1.88 -3.86
CA LYS A 119 -19.33 0.99 -4.90
C LYS A 119 -18.00 1.47 -5.45
N ALA A 120 -17.23 0.54 -5.98
CA ALA A 120 -15.94 0.77 -6.63
C ALA A 120 -15.85 -0.10 -7.89
N THR A 121 -15.18 0.39 -8.92
CA THR A 121 -14.92 -0.38 -10.13
C THR A 121 -13.52 -0.96 -10.05
N VAL A 122 -13.38 -2.27 -10.22
CA VAL A 122 -12.10 -2.98 -10.16
C VAL A 122 -11.24 -2.59 -11.37
N PRO A 123 -10.01 -2.06 -11.17
CA PRO A 123 -9.10 -1.75 -12.26
C PRO A 123 -8.60 -3.00 -12.98
N ASN A 124 -8.04 -2.80 -14.17
CA ASN A 124 -7.24 -3.84 -14.82
C ASN A 124 -5.83 -3.82 -14.24
N PHE A 125 -5.47 -4.86 -13.50
CA PHE A 125 -4.14 -5.01 -12.91
C PHE A 125 -3.15 -5.78 -13.79
N LYS A 126 -3.64 -6.45 -14.84
CA LYS A 126 -2.79 -7.25 -15.73
C LYS A 126 -1.74 -6.38 -16.41
N GLY A 127 -0.49 -6.81 -16.34
CA GLY A 127 0.66 -6.10 -16.89
C GLY A 127 1.23 -4.99 -16.01
N LEU A 128 0.65 -4.76 -14.84
CA LEU A 128 1.14 -3.78 -13.86
C LEU A 128 2.15 -4.42 -12.89
N SER A 129 3.10 -3.64 -12.41
CA SER A 129 3.98 -3.98 -11.28
C SER A 129 3.21 -3.95 -9.96
N ALA A 130 3.79 -4.51 -8.91
CA ALA A 130 3.17 -4.51 -7.57
C ALA A 130 2.87 -3.08 -7.07
N THR A 131 3.75 -2.12 -7.32
CA THR A 131 3.57 -0.72 -6.94
C THR A 131 2.44 -0.06 -7.72
N GLU A 132 2.40 -0.27 -9.04
CA GLU A 132 1.32 0.24 -9.90
C GLU A 132 -0.03 -0.36 -9.51
N VAL A 133 -0.07 -1.67 -9.20
CA VAL A 133 -1.28 -2.36 -8.71
C VAL A 133 -1.79 -1.71 -7.43
N ASN A 134 -0.92 -1.52 -6.43
CA ASN A 134 -1.31 -0.92 -5.16
C ASN A 134 -1.84 0.52 -5.35
N SER A 135 -1.17 1.32 -6.17
CA SER A 135 -1.57 2.70 -6.46
C SER A 135 -2.90 2.76 -7.23
N ALA A 136 -3.12 1.85 -8.19
CA ALA A 136 -4.37 1.78 -8.94
C ALA A 136 -5.54 1.32 -8.05
N ALA A 137 -5.31 0.35 -7.16
CA ALA A 137 -6.30 -0.13 -6.21
C ALA A 137 -6.74 0.96 -5.24
N ALA A 138 -5.77 1.68 -4.63
CA ALA A 138 -6.06 2.77 -3.71
C ALA A 138 -6.91 3.88 -4.38
N ARG A 139 -6.56 4.28 -5.61
CA ARG A 139 -7.34 5.27 -6.38
C ARG A 139 -8.75 4.79 -6.70
N ALA A 140 -8.92 3.51 -6.97
CA ALA A 140 -10.24 2.92 -7.26
C ALA A 140 -11.08 2.64 -6.01
N GLY A 141 -10.50 2.74 -4.81
CA GLY A 141 -11.19 2.44 -3.56
C GLY A 141 -11.38 0.93 -3.30
N VAL A 142 -10.50 0.10 -3.87
CA VAL A 142 -10.40 -1.34 -3.58
C VAL A 142 -9.07 -1.64 -2.91
N ASN A 143 -8.94 -2.80 -2.30
CA ASN A 143 -7.70 -3.28 -1.71
C ASN A 143 -7.11 -4.42 -2.53
N VAL A 144 -5.83 -4.70 -2.33
CA VAL A 144 -5.15 -5.81 -2.99
C VAL A 144 -4.41 -6.69 -1.99
N GLU A 145 -4.38 -7.98 -2.27
CA GLU A 145 -3.51 -8.97 -1.67
C GLU A 145 -2.70 -9.59 -2.80
N PHE A 146 -1.39 -9.70 -2.62
CA PHE A 146 -0.51 -10.28 -3.64
C PHE A 146 -0.33 -11.78 -3.40
N SER A 147 -0.36 -12.55 -4.47
CA SER A 147 -0.17 -14.01 -4.48
C SER A 147 0.77 -14.42 -5.61
N GLY A 148 1.64 -15.37 -5.35
CA GLY A 148 2.62 -15.90 -6.31
C GLY A 148 4.05 -15.62 -5.89
N ASN A 149 5.00 -16.03 -6.75
CA ASN A 149 6.42 -15.85 -6.50
C ASN A 149 6.87 -14.49 -7.03
N THR A 150 7.06 -13.53 -6.14
CA THR A 150 7.49 -12.17 -6.46
C THR A 150 9.00 -11.96 -6.34
N THR A 151 9.77 -13.02 -6.15
CA THR A 151 11.23 -12.98 -5.90
C THR A 151 12.06 -12.50 -7.09
N THR A 152 11.49 -12.53 -8.30
CA THR A 152 12.16 -12.04 -9.51
C THR A 152 11.74 -10.61 -9.79
N GLY A 153 12.66 -9.65 -9.69
CA GLY A 153 12.39 -8.24 -9.99
C GLY A 153 11.79 -8.05 -11.39
N GLY A 154 10.85 -7.11 -11.48
CA GLY A 154 10.20 -6.78 -12.76
C GLY A 154 9.01 -7.68 -13.13
N LEU A 155 8.54 -8.54 -12.23
CA LEU A 155 7.32 -9.32 -12.47
C LEU A 155 6.11 -8.41 -12.62
N LYS A 156 5.28 -8.76 -13.59
CA LYS A 156 4.02 -8.08 -13.89
C LYS A 156 2.85 -8.99 -13.53
N ALA A 157 1.80 -8.40 -13.00
CA ALA A 157 0.56 -9.11 -12.70
C ALA A 157 0.03 -9.81 -13.97
N TYR A 158 -0.23 -11.10 -13.89
CA TYR A 158 -0.78 -11.87 -15.02
C TYR A 158 -2.26 -12.21 -14.85
N ARG A 159 -2.77 -12.18 -13.61
CA ARG A 159 -4.16 -12.54 -13.28
C ARG A 159 -4.63 -11.77 -12.04
N GLN A 160 -5.93 -11.57 -11.93
CA GLN A 160 -6.61 -11.03 -10.75
C GLN A 160 -7.85 -11.87 -10.42
N SER A 161 -8.24 -11.93 -9.14
CA SER A 161 -9.37 -12.75 -8.66
C SER A 161 -10.74 -12.22 -9.04
N VAL A 162 -10.83 -10.90 -9.30
CA VAL A 162 -12.06 -10.21 -9.74
C VAL A 162 -11.76 -9.56 -11.08
N GLU A 163 -12.67 -9.73 -12.04
CA GLU A 163 -12.50 -9.16 -13.38
C GLU A 163 -12.42 -7.65 -13.40
N ALA A 164 -11.59 -7.10 -14.30
CA ALA A 164 -11.51 -5.68 -14.54
C ALA A 164 -12.85 -5.11 -15.03
N GLY A 165 -13.20 -3.92 -14.55
CA GLY A 165 -14.47 -3.26 -14.87
C GLY A 165 -15.66 -3.72 -14.02
N LYS A 166 -15.51 -4.79 -13.22
CA LYS A 166 -16.59 -5.26 -12.35
C LYS A 166 -16.82 -4.27 -11.21
N GLU A 167 -18.08 -3.99 -10.93
CA GLU A 167 -18.49 -3.20 -9.77
C GLU A 167 -18.56 -4.08 -8.52
N VAL A 168 -17.90 -3.64 -7.46
CA VAL A 168 -17.82 -4.32 -6.15
C VAL A 168 -18.09 -3.30 -5.03
N ASP A 169 -18.25 -3.78 -3.81
CA ASP A 169 -18.28 -2.89 -2.65
C ASP A 169 -16.91 -2.23 -2.46
N ALA A 170 -16.89 -0.92 -2.21
CA ALA A 170 -15.66 -0.20 -1.90
C ALA A 170 -14.95 -0.86 -0.70
N GLY A 171 -13.62 -0.97 -0.76
CA GLY A 171 -12.82 -1.70 0.22
C GLY A 171 -12.69 -3.20 -0.06
N THR A 172 -13.34 -3.77 -1.08
CA THR A 172 -13.16 -5.18 -1.46
C THR A 172 -11.70 -5.50 -1.70
N VAL A 173 -11.25 -6.68 -1.23
CA VAL A 173 -9.89 -7.19 -1.49
C VAL A 173 -9.87 -8.00 -2.78
N VAL A 174 -8.98 -7.64 -3.68
CA VAL A 174 -8.72 -8.35 -4.93
C VAL A 174 -7.37 -9.03 -4.85
N THR A 175 -7.33 -10.35 -4.99
CA THR A 175 -6.05 -11.08 -5.07
C THR A 175 -5.45 -10.88 -6.46
N VAL A 176 -4.20 -10.41 -6.51
CA VAL A 176 -3.44 -10.20 -7.74
C VAL A 176 -2.27 -11.16 -7.78
N TYR A 177 -2.12 -11.86 -8.89
CA TYR A 177 -1.13 -12.92 -9.09
C TYR A 177 0.02 -12.44 -9.97
N PHE A 178 1.25 -12.69 -9.48
CA PHE A 178 2.52 -12.34 -10.12
C PHE A 178 3.34 -13.55 -10.48
#